data_4d5d886b53de16dc9b60a731e19b9b7b
#
_entry.id   4d5d886b53de16dc9b60a731e19b9b7b
#
_cell.length_a   1.000
_cell.length_b   1.000
_cell.length_c   1.000
_cell.angle_alpha   90.00
_cell.angle_beta   90.00
_cell.angle_gamma   90.00
#
_symmetry.space_group_name_H-M   'P 1'
#
loop_
_entity.id
_entity.type
_entity.pdbx_description
1 polymer ?
#
loop_
_entity_poly.entity_id
_entity_poly.type
_entity_poly.pdbx_seq_one_letter_code
_entity_poly.pdbx_strand_id
1 'polypeptide(L)'
;MCIRDSKYAEGYPGKRYYGGCEYVDVVEQLAIDRAKELFGADYANVQPHAGSQANSAVFLALLKAGDTVLGMSLADGGHLTHGAHVNFSGINYKAVQYGLNKETGIIDYDEVERLAKEHQPKMIIAGFSAYSQVVDWQKFRDIADSVGAYLMVDMAHVAGLVAAGVYPSPVQIAD
;
A
#
# COMPACT_ATOMS: atom_id res chain seq x y z
N MET A 1 8.16 -7.03 24.91
CA MET A 1 7.68 -5.65 24.66
C MET A 1 8.68 -4.62 25.15
N CYS A 2 9.05 -4.62 26.42
CA CYS A 2 10.00 -3.65 26.99
C CYS A 2 11.38 -3.59 26.33
N ILE A 3 11.90 -4.68 25.80
CA ILE A 3 13.22 -4.71 25.14
C ILE A 3 13.19 -3.87 23.85
N ARG A 4 12.08 -3.90 23.12
CA ARG A 4 11.93 -3.15 21.87
C ARG A 4 11.55 -1.69 22.12
N ASP A 5 10.71 -1.43 23.10
CA ASP A 5 10.17 -0.09 23.39
C ASP A 5 11.19 0.82 24.10
N SER A 6 12.18 0.24 24.77
CA SER A 6 13.15 0.97 25.60
C SER A 6 14.49 1.21 24.93
N LYS A 7 14.70 0.72 23.71
CA LYS A 7 15.98 0.81 23.00
C LYS A 7 15.84 1.62 21.71
N TYR A 8 16.61 2.66 21.57
CA TYR A 8 16.81 3.32 20.28
C TYR A 8 17.48 2.36 19.30
N ALA A 9 16.82 2.13 18.17
CA ALA A 9 17.23 1.17 17.15
C ALA A 9 17.06 1.74 15.73
N GLU A 10 17.38 3.04 15.58
CA GLU A 10 17.34 3.67 14.27
C GLU A 10 18.31 2.99 13.31
N GLY A 11 17.88 2.86 12.06
CA GLY A 11 18.56 2.07 11.03
C GLY A 11 17.87 0.71 10.83
N TYR A 12 18.62 -0.25 10.34
CA TYR A 12 18.14 -1.59 10.00
C TYR A 12 19.01 -2.67 10.65
N PRO A 13 18.59 -3.93 10.73
CA PRO A 13 19.42 -5.02 11.24
C PRO A 13 20.83 -5.00 10.65
N GLY A 14 21.84 -5.05 11.50
CA GLY A 14 23.24 -4.96 11.10
C GLY A 14 23.74 -3.58 10.63
N LYS A 15 22.86 -2.58 10.55
CA LYS A 15 23.15 -1.21 10.11
C LYS A 15 22.48 -0.19 11.02
N ARG A 16 22.73 -0.28 12.33
CA ARG A 16 22.19 0.63 13.33
C ARG A 16 23.08 1.84 13.55
N TYR A 17 22.46 2.94 13.94
CA TYR A 17 23.20 4.14 14.37
C TYR A 17 23.72 4.04 15.81
N TYR A 18 23.18 3.11 16.61
CA TYR A 18 23.52 2.92 18.02
C TYR A 18 24.00 1.50 18.29
N GLY A 19 24.90 1.37 19.28
CA GLY A 19 25.31 0.06 19.80
C GLY A 19 24.22 -0.59 20.67
N GLY A 20 24.36 -1.90 20.95
CA GLY A 20 23.48 -2.64 21.84
C GLY A 20 22.14 -3.01 21.20
N CYS A 21 22.08 -3.15 19.88
CA CYS A 21 20.87 -3.50 19.13
C CYS A 21 20.83 -4.97 18.70
N GLU A 22 21.74 -5.81 19.16
CA GLU A 22 21.92 -7.19 18.72
C GLU A 22 20.63 -8.02 18.88
N TYR A 23 19.94 -7.87 20.00
CA TYR A 23 18.70 -8.58 20.25
C TYR A 23 17.49 -7.99 19.50
N VAL A 24 17.49 -6.67 19.29
CA VAL A 24 16.49 -6.00 18.46
C VAL A 24 16.65 -6.43 17.02
N ASP A 25 17.87 -6.57 16.53
CA ASP A 25 18.16 -7.07 15.18
C ASP A 25 17.60 -8.47 14.97
N VAL A 26 17.74 -9.38 15.94
CA VAL A 26 17.18 -10.74 15.87
C VAL A 26 15.66 -10.69 15.75
N VAL A 27 14.99 -9.84 16.54
CA VAL A 27 13.51 -9.74 16.51
C VAL A 27 13.02 -9.15 15.19
N GLU A 28 13.68 -8.09 14.72
CA GLU A 28 13.29 -7.45 13.47
C GLU A 28 13.56 -8.35 12.26
N GLN A 29 14.74 -9.00 12.21
CA GLN A 29 15.06 -9.93 11.13
C GLN A 29 14.09 -11.12 11.09
N LEU A 30 13.73 -11.68 12.25
CA LEU A 30 12.75 -12.76 12.33
C LEU A 30 11.38 -12.33 11.78
N ALA A 31 10.95 -11.09 12.05
CA ALA A 31 9.69 -10.56 11.52
C ALA A 31 9.76 -10.35 10.00
N ILE A 32 10.88 -9.86 9.48
CA ILE A 32 11.13 -9.72 8.04
C ILE A 32 11.05 -11.08 7.34
N ASP A 33 11.78 -12.07 7.85
CA ASP A 33 11.86 -13.40 7.24
C ASP A 33 10.49 -14.08 7.22
N ARG A 34 9.74 -14.00 8.32
CA ARG A 34 8.38 -14.55 8.40
C ARG A 34 7.39 -13.83 7.47
N ALA A 35 7.46 -12.51 7.35
CA ALA A 35 6.62 -11.77 6.43
C ALA A 35 6.92 -12.15 4.97
N LYS A 36 8.19 -12.28 4.61
CA LYS A 36 8.61 -12.74 3.28
C LYS A 36 8.12 -14.16 2.98
N GLU A 37 8.28 -15.09 3.92
CA GLU A 37 7.82 -16.47 3.79
C GLU A 37 6.28 -16.53 3.66
N LEU A 38 5.56 -15.81 4.53
CA LEU A 38 4.10 -15.83 4.59
C LEU A 38 3.45 -15.33 3.30
N PHE A 39 4.00 -14.30 2.70
CA PHE A 39 3.42 -13.63 1.53
C PHE A 39 4.15 -13.97 0.21
N GLY A 40 5.24 -14.72 0.25
CA GLY A 40 6.08 -14.98 -0.92
C GLY A 40 6.74 -13.72 -1.48
N ALA A 41 7.09 -12.76 -0.61
CA ALA A 41 7.66 -11.49 -0.99
C ALA A 41 9.19 -11.53 -1.04
N ASP A 42 9.79 -10.81 -2.00
CA ASP A 42 11.24 -10.68 -2.08
C ASP A 42 11.82 -9.78 -0.99
N TYR A 43 11.05 -8.76 -0.60
CA TYR A 43 11.43 -7.77 0.41
C TYR A 43 10.30 -7.56 1.41
N ALA A 44 10.65 -7.20 2.63
CA ALA A 44 9.70 -6.79 3.66
C ALA A 44 10.30 -5.71 4.56
N ASN A 45 9.51 -4.71 4.90
CA ASN A 45 9.82 -3.72 5.92
C ASN A 45 8.76 -3.81 7.02
N VAL A 46 9.20 -4.11 8.24
CA VAL A 46 8.33 -4.35 9.39
C VAL A 46 8.39 -3.22 10.43
N GLN A 47 9.05 -2.10 10.08
CA GLN A 47 9.22 -0.97 11.00
C GLN A 47 7.95 -0.09 11.16
N PRO A 48 7.10 0.13 10.14
CA PRO A 48 5.88 0.88 10.34
C PRO A 48 4.99 0.25 11.42
N HIS A 49 4.48 1.08 12.33
CA HIS A 49 3.59 0.63 13.39
C HIS A 49 2.09 0.85 13.07
N ALA A 50 1.79 1.33 11.86
CA ALA A 50 0.43 1.50 11.35
C ALA A 50 0.42 1.45 9.82
N GLY A 51 -0.68 0.98 9.22
CA GLY A 51 -0.86 0.99 7.77
C GLY A 51 -0.74 2.38 7.16
N SER A 52 -1.26 3.41 7.83
CA SER A 52 -1.09 4.81 7.38
C SER A 52 0.37 5.25 7.33
N GLN A 53 1.20 4.78 8.25
CA GLN A 53 2.64 5.06 8.24
C GLN A 53 3.34 4.31 7.12
N ALA A 54 2.96 3.05 6.86
CA ALA A 54 3.49 2.29 5.73
C ALA A 54 3.15 2.98 4.40
N ASN A 55 1.90 3.38 4.20
CA ASN A 55 1.46 4.11 3.01
C ASN A 55 2.21 5.44 2.85
N SER A 56 2.38 6.20 3.95
CA SER A 56 3.16 7.45 3.96
C SER A 56 4.61 7.22 3.51
N ALA A 57 5.24 6.13 3.95
CA ALA A 57 6.61 5.80 3.58
C ALA A 57 6.73 5.50 2.07
N VAL A 58 5.78 4.78 1.49
CA VAL A 58 5.72 4.52 0.04
C VAL A 58 5.57 5.83 -0.74
N PHE A 59 4.65 6.70 -0.33
CA PHE A 59 4.48 8.01 -0.97
C PHE A 59 5.76 8.84 -0.94
N LEU A 60 6.43 8.90 0.21
CA LEU A 60 7.69 9.65 0.37
C LEU A 60 8.84 9.06 -0.44
N ALA A 61 8.85 7.74 -0.64
CA ALA A 61 9.91 7.06 -1.39
C ALA A 61 9.75 7.26 -2.91
N LEU A 62 8.53 7.28 -3.42
CA LEU A 62 8.27 7.19 -4.86
C LEU A 62 7.73 8.49 -5.48
N LEU A 63 7.19 9.40 -4.67
CA LEU A 63 6.48 10.58 -5.14
C LEU A 63 7.12 11.88 -4.63
N LYS A 64 6.79 12.97 -5.31
CA LYS A 64 7.06 14.33 -4.88
C LYS A 64 5.74 15.02 -4.51
N ALA A 65 5.79 15.95 -3.57
CA ALA A 65 4.62 16.78 -3.24
C ALA A 65 4.04 17.43 -4.51
N GLY A 66 2.73 17.31 -4.67
CA GLY A 66 2.01 17.79 -5.86
C GLY A 66 1.87 16.78 -7.00
N ASP A 67 2.55 15.62 -6.93
CA ASP A 67 2.33 14.54 -7.90
C ASP A 67 0.87 14.06 -7.86
N THR A 68 0.37 13.62 -9.01
CA THR A 68 -0.99 13.08 -9.12
C THR A 68 -1.01 11.61 -8.68
N VAL A 69 -1.99 11.27 -7.85
CA VAL A 69 -2.29 9.89 -7.42
C VAL A 69 -3.75 9.56 -7.74
N LEU A 70 -4.03 8.31 -8.06
CA LEU A 70 -5.38 7.80 -8.33
C LEU A 70 -5.70 6.71 -7.32
N GLY A 71 -6.73 6.89 -6.49
CA GLY A 71 -7.12 5.97 -5.44
C GLY A 71 -8.63 5.83 -5.31
N MET A 72 -9.08 4.78 -4.58
CA MET A 72 -10.50 4.59 -4.34
C MET A 72 -11.07 5.68 -3.43
N SER A 73 -12.22 6.21 -3.79
CA SER A 73 -12.99 7.17 -3.00
C SER A 73 -13.32 6.61 -1.61
N LEU A 74 -13.21 7.45 -0.60
CA LEU A 74 -13.60 7.08 0.76
C LEU A 74 -15.08 6.69 0.85
N ALA A 75 -15.94 7.35 0.08
CA ALA A 75 -17.38 7.08 0.05
C ALA A 75 -17.70 5.72 -0.58
N ASP A 76 -16.82 5.18 -1.41
CA ASP A 76 -16.99 3.91 -2.10
C ASP A 76 -16.18 2.76 -1.45
N GLY A 77 -15.59 3.01 -0.30
CA GLY A 77 -14.88 2.00 0.48
C GLY A 77 -13.36 2.13 0.53
N GLY A 78 -12.80 3.19 -0.04
CA GLY A 78 -11.37 3.49 0.06
C GLY A 78 -10.92 3.84 1.49
N HIS A 79 -9.61 3.97 1.68
CA HIS A 79 -9.02 4.39 2.94
C HIS A 79 -8.69 5.88 2.91
N LEU A 80 -8.56 6.51 4.09
CA LEU A 80 -8.15 7.93 4.20
C LEU A 80 -6.84 8.21 3.46
N THR A 81 -5.87 7.29 3.52
CA THR A 81 -4.57 7.44 2.86
C THR A 81 -4.60 7.18 1.35
N HIS A 82 -5.77 6.93 0.76
CA HIS A 82 -5.94 6.78 -0.69
C HIS A 82 -6.33 8.09 -1.39
N GLY A 83 -5.99 9.24 -0.80
CA GLY A 83 -6.23 10.55 -1.40
C GLY A 83 -7.39 11.34 -0.77
N ALA A 84 -7.88 10.98 0.42
CA ALA A 84 -8.91 11.76 1.09
C ALA A 84 -8.38 13.16 1.44
N HIS A 85 -9.15 14.20 1.14
CA HIS A 85 -8.76 15.61 1.25
C HIS A 85 -8.34 16.05 2.67
N VAL A 86 -8.75 15.33 3.70
CA VAL A 86 -8.39 15.61 5.10
C VAL A 86 -7.12 14.88 5.55
N ASN A 87 -6.57 14.01 4.71
CA ASN A 87 -5.42 13.18 5.00
C ASN A 87 -4.17 13.70 4.28
N PHE A 88 -2.96 13.32 4.74
CA PHE A 88 -1.70 13.71 4.10
C PHE A 88 -1.71 13.45 2.59
N SER A 89 -2.33 12.34 2.17
CA SER A 89 -2.40 11.91 0.77
C SER A 89 -3.23 12.83 -0.12
N GLY A 90 -4.24 13.50 0.43
CA GLY A 90 -5.03 14.50 -0.28
C GLY A 90 -4.57 15.94 -0.05
N ILE A 91 -3.81 16.20 1.03
CA ILE A 91 -3.27 17.53 1.35
C ILE A 91 -2.00 17.81 0.53
N ASN A 92 -1.09 16.81 0.46
CA ASN A 92 0.23 17.01 -0.16
C ASN A 92 0.30 16.58 -1.63
N TYR A 93 -0.70 15.84 -2.12
CA TYR A 93 -0.73 15.28 -3.46
C TYR A 93 -2.01 15.66 -4.19
N LYS A 94 -1.95 15.65 -5.52
CA LYS A 94 -3.13 15.86 -6.35
C LYS A 94 -3.91 14.55 -6.45
N ALA A 95 -4.86 14.34 -5.56
CA ALA A 95 -5.64 13.12 -5.49
C ALA A 95 -6.81 13.15 -6.49
N VAL A 96 -6.85 12.15 -7.36
CA VAL A 96 -7.99 11.80 -8.20
C VAL A 96 -8.61 10.54 -7.61
N GLN A 97 -9.93 10.43 -7.61
CA GLN A 97 -10.61 9.30 -6.98
C GLN A 97 -11.48 8.55 -7.99
N TYR A 98 -11.35 7.22 -7.99
CA TYR A 98 -12.29 6.33 -8.67
C TYR A 98 -13.32 5.78 -7.67
N GLY A 99 -14.44 5.31 -8.18
CA GLY A 99 -15.52 4.77 -7.37
C GLY A 99 -15.98 3.40 -7.84
N LEU A 100 -17.17 3.03 -7.37
CA LEU A 100 -17.86 1.84 -7.76
C LEU A 100 -18.95 2.17 -8.81
N ASN A 101 -19.19 1.23 -9.71
CA ASN A 101 -20.40 1.27 -10.52
C ASN A 101 -21.61 1.16 -9.60
N LYS A 102 -22.49 2.16 -9.63
CA LYS A 102 -23.60 2.31 -8.67
C LYS A 102 -24.71 1.27 -8.85
N GLU A 103 -24.79 0.66 -10.01
CA GLU A 103 -25.79 -0.37 -10.30
C GLU A 103 -25.33 -1.76 -9.83
N THR A 104 -24.02 -2.04 -9.98
CA THR A 104 -23.45 -3.36 -9.69
C THR A 104 -22.72 -3.42 -8.35
N GLY A 105 -22.30 -2.28 -7.78
CA GLY A 105 -21.46 -2.20 -6.60
C GLY A 105 -20.04 -2.74 -6.81
N ILE A 106 -19.59 -2.88 -8.05
CA ILE A 106 -18.28 -3.40 -8.42
C ILE A 106 -17.39 -2.25 -8.86
N ILE A 107 -16.06 -2.38 -8.65
CA ILE A 107 -15.06 -1.43 -9.17
C ILE A 107 -15.25 -1.30 -10.68
N ASP A 108 -15.42 -0.08 -11.14
CA ASP A 108 -15.53 0.24 -12.56
C ASP A 108 -14.12 0.41 -13.15
N TYR A 109 -13.55 -0.69 -13.66
CA TYR A 109 -12.19 -0.67 -14.20
C TYR A 109 -12.06 0.19 -15.47
N ASP A 110 -13.13 0.33 -16.25
CA ASP A 110 -13.13 1.20 -17.44
C ASP A 110 -13.02 2.67 -17.00
N GLU A 111 -13.70 3.04 -15.92
CA GLU A 111 -13.59 4.36 -15.33
C GLU A 111 -12.21 4.59 -14.69
N VAL A 112 -11.62 3.57 -14.02
CA VAL A 112 -10.24 3.65 -13.52
C VAL A 112 -9.27 3.91 -14.67
N GLU A 113 -9.39 3.18 -15.77
CA GLU A 113 -8.56 3.34 -16.95
C GLU A 113 -8.74 4.74 -17.59
N ARG A 114 -9.98 5.20 -17.72
CA ARG A 114 -10.29 6.53 -18.25
C ARG A 114 -9.64 7.62 -17.40
N LEU A 115 -9.80 7.56 -16.08
CA LEU A 115 -9.19 8.52 -15.15
C LEU A 115 -7.66 8.47 -15.17
N ALA A 116 -7.08 7.28 -15.28
CA ALA A 116 -5.64 7.11 -15.39
C ALA A 116 -5.11 7.78 -16.67
N LYS A 117 -5.76 7.56 -17.81
CA LYS A 117 -5.38 8.19 -19.09
C LYS A 117 -5.57 9.71 -19.08
N GLU A 118 -6.64 10.21 -18.44
CA GLU A 118 -6.93 11.66 -18.38
C GLU A 118 -5.97 12.39 -17.46
N HIS A 119 -5.67 11.84 -16.28
CA HIS A 119 -4.94 12.54 -15.24
C HIS A 119 -3.45 12.14 -15.14
N GLN A 120 -3.01 11.09 -15.84
CA GLN A 120 -1.63 10.62 -15.88
C GLN A 120 -0.99 10.54 -14.47
N PRO A 121 -1.58 9.75 -13.53
CA PRO A 121 -1.06 9.67 -12.19
C PRO A 121 0.34 9.06 -12.16
N LYS A 122 1.14 9.45 -11.16
CA LYS A 122 2.42 8.82 -10.88
C LYS A 122 2.25 7.50 -10.14
N MET A 123 1.14 7.36 -9.42
CA MET A 123 0.82 6.16 -8.66
C MET A 123 -0.69 5.88 -8.72
N ILE A 124 -1.04 4.64 -8.96
CA ILE A 124 -2.39 4.11 -8.78
C ILE A 124 -2.40 3.31 -7.48
N ILE A 125 -3.38 3.58 -6.62
CA ILE A 125 -3.55 2.91 -5.34
C ILE A 125 -4.75 1.98 -5.47
N ALA A 126 -4.49 0.68 -5.51
CA ALA A 126 -5.51 -0.35 -5.45
C ALA A 126 -5.65 -0.87 -4.02
N GLY A 127 -6.86 -1.20 -3.61
CA GLY A 127 -7.14 -1.64 -2.25
C GLY A 127 -8.26 -0.82 -1.61
N PHE A 128 -8.66 -1.23 -0.43
CA PHE A 128 -9.89 -0.72 0.19
C PHE A 128 -9.90 -0.96 1.71
N SER A 129 -10.80 -0.27 2.38
CA SER A 129 -11.18 -0.54 3.77
C SER A 129 -12.53 -1.25 3.88
N ALA A 130 -13.46 -0.99 2.95
CA ALA A 130 -14.83 -1.46 3.02
C ALA A 130 -15.37 -1.83 1.63
N TYR A 131 -14.83 -2.92 1.07
CA TYR A 131 -15.28 -3.48 -0.21
C TYR A 131 -15.31 -5.00 -0.10
N SER A 132 -16.42 -5.63 -0.47
CA SER A 132 -16.69 -7.05 -0.21
C SER A 132 -16.43 -7.98 -1.38
N GLN A 133 -16.14 -7.43 -2.55
CA GLN A 133 -15.90 -8.24 -3.75
C GLN A 133 -14.41 -8.50 -3.94
N VAL A 134 -14.10 -9.49 -4.78
CA VAL A 134 -12.72 -9.78 -5.15
C VAL A 134 -12.20 -8.72 -6.11
N VAL A 135 -11.00 -8.20 -5.84
CA VAL A 135 -10.31 -7.26 -6.71
C VAL A 135 -9.49 -8.00 -7.76
N ASP A 136 -9.60 -7.56 -8.99
CA ASP A 136 -8.74 -8.01 -10.08
C ASP A 136 -7.46 -7.14 -10.10
N TRP A 137 -6.41 -7.63 -9.42
CA TRP A 137 -5.14 -6.93 -9.33
C TRP A 137 -4.45 -6.79 -10.69
N GLN A 138 -4.66 -7.78 -11.60
CA GLN A 138 -4.03 -7.74 -12.92
C GLN A 138 -4.58 -6.59 -13.76
N LYS A 139 -5.89 -6.32 -13.69
CA LYS A 139 -6.45 -5.15 -14.37
C LYS A 139 -5.84 -3.84 -13.88
N PHE A 140 -5.62 -3.71 -12.57
CA PHE A 140 -4.92 -2.53 -12.05
C PHE A 140 -3.49 -2.44 -12.56
N ARG A 141 -2.76 -3.55 -12.65
CA ARG A 141 -1.42 -3.58 -13.22
C ARG A 141 -1.42 -3.13 -14.67
N ASP A 142 -2.32 -3.70 -15.49
CA ASP A 142 -2.42 -3.36 -16.91
C ASP A 142 -2.75 -1.86 -17.11
N ILE A 143 -3.63 -1.30 -16.28
CA ILE A 143 -3.95 0.13 -16.30
C ILE A 143 -2.72 0.96 -15.89
N ALA A 144 -2.03 0.58 -14.81
CA ALA A 144 -0.84 1.31 -14.35
C ALA A 144 0.26 1.31 -15.40
N ASP A 145 0.52 0.16 -16.03
CA ASP A 145 1.50 0.02 -17.11
C ASP A 145 1.14 0.90 -18.32
N SER A 146 -0.14 0.99 -18.65
CA SER A 146 -0.61 1.78 -19.80
C SER A 146 -0.30 3.27 -19.69
N VAL A 147 -0.09 3.78 -18.48
CA VAL A 147 0.21 5.20 -18.21
C VAL A 147 1.59 5.40 -17.55
N GLY A 148 2.35 4.33 -17.34
CA GLY A 148 3.67 4.38 -16.70
C GLY A 148 3.62 4.79 -15.23
N ALA A 149 2.54 4.42 -14.52
CA ALA A 149 2.36 4.68 -13.10
C ALA A 149 2.87 3.52 -12.25
N TYR A 150 3.30 3.81 -11.02
CA TYR A 150 3.47 2.78 -9.99
C TYR A 150 2.11 2.20 -9.59
N LEU A 151 2.07 0.91 -9.33
CA LEU A 151 0.92 0.25 -8.71
C LEU A 151 1.22 -0.06 -7.24
N MET A 152 0.64 0.72 -6.36
CA MET A 152 0.63 0.43 -4.92
C MET A 152 -0.64 -0.35 -4.57
N VAL A 153 -0.50 -1.49 -3.89
CA VAL A 153 -1.65 -2.24 -3.38
C VAL A 153 -1.70 -2.20 -1.86
N ASP A 154 -2.76 -1.61 -1.33
CA ASP A 154 -3.09 -1.68 0.10
C ASP A 154 -4.04 -2.86 0.34
N MET A 155 -3.46 -4.01 0.69
CA MET A 155 -4.21 -5.23 0.97
C MET A 155 -4.53 -5.43 2.46
N ALA A 156 -4.37 -4.41 3.29
CA ALA A 156 -4.46 -4.54 4.75
C ALA A 156 -5.72 -5.29 5.23
N HIS A 157 -6.88 -4.98 4.66
CA HIS A 157 -8.15 -5.59 5.06
C HIS A 157 -8.35 -7.03 4.55
N VAL A 158 -7.59 -7.47 3.56
CA VAL A 158 -7.66 -8.84 3.01
C VAL A 158 -6.36 -9.63 3.22
N ALA A 159 -5.36 -9.05 3.89
CA ALA A 159 -4.05 -9.69 4.08
C ALA A 159 -4.15 -11.06 4.75
N GLY A 160 -5.05 -11.23 5.72
CA GLY A 160 -5.29 -12.54 6.36
C GLY A 160 -5.88 -13.57 5.38
N LEU A 161 -6.74 -13.15 4.47
CA LEU A 161 -7.34 -14.01 3.44
C LEU A 161 -6.30 -14.37 2.35
N VAL A 162 -5.44 -13.42 1.99
CA VAL A 162 -4.30 -13.63 1.08
C VAL A 162 -3.34 -14.66 1.69
N ALA A 163 -2.94 -14.47 2.94
CA ALA A 163 -2.07 -15.41 3.66
C ALA A 163 -2.69 -16.82 3.77
N ALA A 164 -4.00 -16.93 3.89
CA ALA A 164 -4.73 -18.19 3.91
C ALA A 164 -4.95 -18.81 2.51
N GLY A 165 -4.56 -18.14 1.43
CA GLY A 165 -4.74 -18.60 0.06
C GLY A 165 -6.19 -18.58 -0.46
N VAL A 166 -7.10 -17.87 0.22
CA VAL A 166 -8.53 -17.78 -0.15
C VAL A 166 -8.90 -16.45 -0.83
N TYR A 167 -7.93 -15.57 -0.99
CA TYR A 167 -8.05 -14.32 -1.74
C TYR A 167 -6.80 -14.15 -2.62
N PRO A 168 -6.92 -13.61 -3.85
CA PRO A 168 -5.78 -13.47 -4.75
C PRO A 168 -4.69 -12.56 -4.15
N SER A 169 -3.44 -13.00 -4.25
CA SER A 169 -2.29 -12.23 -3.77
C SER A 169 -1.89 -11.16 -4.79
N PRO A 170 -1.70 -9.90 -4.37
CA PRO A 170 -1.14 -8.86 -5.24
C PRO A 170 0.39 -8.82 -5.25
N VAL A 171 1.07 -9.60 -4.40
CA VAL A 171 2.51 -9.42 -4.07
C VAL A 171 3.43 -9.55 -5.28
N GLN A 172 3.06 -10.37 -6.28
CA GLN A 172 3.84 -10.52 -7.51
C GLN A 172 3.35 -9.61 -8.65
N ILE A 173 2.35 -8.75 -8.37
CA ILE A 173 1.70 -7.88 -9.37
C ILE A 173 2.01 -6.41 -9.08
N ALA A 174 2.02 -6.02 -7.81
CA ALA A 174 2.35 -4.66 -7.37
C ALA A 174 3.85 -4.35 -7.53
N ASP A 175 4.20 -3.04 -7.57
CA ASP A 175 5.60 -2.55 -7.56
C ASP A 175 6.23 -2.62 -6.17
#